data_c74b57753e79aeaefae544f0055ee216
#
_entry.id   c74b57753e79aeaefae544f0055ee216
#
_cell.length_a   1.000
_cell.length_b   1.000
_cell.length_c   1.000
_cell.angle_alpha   90.00
_cell.angle_beta   90.00
_cell.angle_gamma   90.00
#
_symmetry.space_group_name_H-M   'P 1'
#
loop_
_entity.id
_entity.type
_entity.pdbx_description
1 polymer ?
#
loop_
_entity_poly.entity_id
_entity_poly.type
_entity_poly.pdbx_seq_one_letter_code
_entity_poly.pdbx_strand_id
1 'polypeptide(L)'
;MNPDCKAARLYLKRATRSEYNALVYEAKLTPEQEEILNRHILKAETIVKISLELHCNVAKIKAQLHEAYSIISKVIMGGSK
;
A
#
# COMPACT_ATOMS: atom_id res chain seq x y z
N MET A 1 -11.46 4.24 -7.40
CA MET A 1 -10.21 4.62 -6.74
C MET A 1 -9.83 6.03 -7.16
N ASN A 2 -9.44 6.87 -6.23
CA ASN A 2 -9.09 8.24 -6.61
C ASN A 2 -7.72 8.29 -7.30
N PRO A 3 -7.42 9.38 -8.03
CA PRO A 3 -6.16 9.47 -8.79
C PRO A 3 -4.91 9.31 -7.93
N ASP A 4 -4.94 9.79 -6.70
CA ASP A 4 -3.77 9.70 -5.85
C ASP A 4 -3.46 8.26 -5.48
N CYS A 5 -4.47 7.46 -5.18
CA CYS A 5 -4.27 6.05 -4.86
C CYS A 5 -3.76 5.28 -6.08
N LYS A 6 -4.27 5.61 -7.26
CA LYS A 6 -3.84 4.96 -8.49
C LYS A 6 -2.38 5.28 -8.78
N ALA A 7 -2.00 6.55 -8.62
CA ALA A 7 -0.63 6.97 -8.86
C ALA A 7 0.33 6.29 -7.90
N ALA A 8 -0.03 6.22 -6.63
CA ALA A 8 0.82 5.57 -5.63
C ALA A 8 1.00 4.09 -5.95
N ARG A 9 -0.09 3.43 -6.34
CA ARG A 9 -0.02 2.01 -6.68
C ARG A 9 0.92 1.76 -7.86
N LEU A 10 0.80 2.58 -8.90
CA LEU A 10 1.66 2.43 -10.07
C LEU A 10 3.13 2.70 -9.72
N TYR A 11 3.36 3.72 -8.91
CA TYR A 11 4.72 4.04 -8.48
C TYR A 11 5.34 2.85 -7.73
N LEU A 12 4.60 2.28 -6.80
CA LEU A 12 5.10 1.16 -6.00
C LEU A 12 5.37 -0.07 -6.86
N LYS A 13 4.56 -0.30 -7.88
CA LYS A 13 4.76 -1.45 -8.74
C LYS A 13 6.02 -1.32 -9.59
N ARG A 14 6.44 -0.10 -9.88
CA ARG A 14 7.63 0.15 -10.67
C ARG A 14 8.88 0.38 -9.84
N ALA A 15 8.72 0.62 -8.56
CA ALA A 15 9.83 0.92 -7.68
C ALA A 15 10.71 -0.31 -7.46
N THR A 16 12.01 -0.07 -7.26
CA THR A 16 12.88 -1.15 -6.84
C THR A 16 12.51 -1.54 -5.41
N ARG A 17 13.01 -2.69 -4.97
CA ARG A 17 12.75 -3.13 -3.61
C ARG A 17 13.23 -2.11 -2.59
N SER A 18 14.39 -1.53 -2.86
CA SER A 18 14.97 -0.52 -1.97
C SER A 18 14.08 0.73 -1.88
N GLU A 19 13.60 1.19 -3.04
CA GLU A 19 12.71 2.34 -3.08
C GLU A 19 11.39 2.05 -2.37
N TYR A 20 10.85 0.86 -2.58
CA TYR A 20 9.63 0.43 -1.92
C TYR A 20 9.80 0.46 -0.40
N ASN A 21 10.87 -0.15 0.09
CA ASN A 21 11.12 -0.20 1.53
C ASN A 21 11.27 1.20 2.12
N ALA A 22 11.95 2.08 1.41
CA ALA A 22 12.15 3.45 1.89
C ALA A 22 10.81 4.18 2.00
N LEU A 23 9.93 4.01 1.01
CA LEU A 23 8.62 4.66 1.03
C LEU A 23 7.75 4.14 2.16
N VAL A 24 7.74 2.83 2.35
CA VAL A 24 6.97 2.22 3.44
C VAL A 24 7.47 2.73 4.79
N TYR A 25 8.78 2.82 4.93
CA TYR A 25 9.38 3.30 6.16
C TYR A 25 8.97 4.75 6.44
N GLU A 26 9.06 5.60 5.41
CA GLU A 26 8.71 7.01 5.56
C GLU A 26 7.23 7.23 5.79
N ALA A 27 6.41 6.38 5.20
CA ALA A 27 4.96 6.47 5.36
C ALA A 27 4.50 6.11 6.77
N LYS A 28 5.33 5.39 7.52
CA LYS A 28 5.04 4.99 8.90
C LYS A 28 3.70 4.27 8.99
N LEU A 29 3.51 3.31 8.08
CA LEU A 29 2.28 2.53 8.07
C LEU A 29 2.20 1.66 9.32
N THR A 30 0.96 1.35 9.72
CA THR A 30 0.77 0.38 10.81
C THR A 30 1.22 -0.99 10.33
N PRO A 31 1.56 -1.90 11.27
CA PRO A 31 1.97 -3.25 10.85
C PRO A 31 0.92 -3.95 9.99
N GLU A 32 -0.37 -3.74 10.27
CA GLU A 32 -1.41 -4.33 9.47
C GLU A 32 -1.43 -3.77 8.06
N GLN A 33 -1.33 -2.44 7.93
CA GLN A 33 -1.30 -1.80 6.63
C GLN A 33 -0.08 -2.23 5.83
N GLU A 34 1.05 -2.34 6.50
CA GLU A 34 2.28 -2.76 5.84
C GLU A 34 2.16 -4.19 5.32
N GLU A 35 1.62 -5.08 6.12
CA GLU A 35 1.46 -6.46 5.70
C GLU A 35 0.51 -6.58 4.51
N ILE A 36 -0.62 -5.88 4.56
CA ILE A 36 -1.57 -5.92 3.47
C ILE A 36 -0.95 -5.36 2.20
N LEU A 37 -0.24 -4.25 2.32
CA LEU A 37 0.42 -3.63 1.18
C LEU A 37 1.48 -4.56 0.58
N ASN A 38 2.29 -5.19 1.42
CA ASN A 38 3.32 -6.11 0.95
C ASN A 38 2.70 -7.28 0.18
N ARG A 39 1.62 -7.85 0.70
CA ARG A 39 0.97 -8.96 0.01
C ARG A 39 0.41 -8.53 -1.33
N HIS A 40 -0.18 -7.34 -1.39
CA HIS A 40 -0.82 -6.87 -2.61
C HIS A 40 0.20 -6.45 -3.67
N ILE A 41 1.27 -5.79 -3.27
CA ILE A 41 2.26 -5.24 -4.21
C ILE A 41 3.38 -6.24 -4.49
N LEU A 42 4.03 -6.75 -3.46
CA LEU A 42 5.21 -7.60 -3.65
C LEU A 42 4.86 -9.03 -4.05
N LYS A 43 3.78 -9.55 -3.47
CA LYS A 43 3.34 -10.92 -3.77
C LYS A 43 2.24 -10.97 -4.81
N ALA A 44 1.74 -9.81 -5.23
CA ALA A 44 0.68 -9.71 -6.25
C ALA A 44 -0.57 -10.50 -5.88
N GLU A 45 -0.90 -10.58 -4.59
CA GLU A 45 -2.10 -11.27 -4.15
C GLU A 45 -3.32 -10.38 -4.36
N THR A 46 -4.45 -11.02 -4.67
CA THR A 46 -5.69 -10.28 -4.82
C THR A 46 -6.24 -9.86 -3.47
N ILE A 47 -7.11 -8.85 -3.49
CA ILE A 47 -7.74 -8.38 -2.26
C ILE A 47 -8.55 -9.51 -1.62
N VAL A 48 -9.24 -10.31 -2.43
CA VAL A 48 -10.02 -11.43 -1.93
C VAL A 48 -9.11 -12.44 -1.23
N LYS A 49 -7.98 -12.78 -1.84
CA LYS A 49 -7.06 -13.72 -1.22
C LYS A 49 -6.51 -13.19 0.08
N ILE A 50 -6.14 -11.91 0.13
CA ILE A 50 -5.63 -11.31 1.36
C ILE A 50 -6.68 -11.37 2.45
N SER A 51 -7.94 -11.07 2.11
CA SER A 51 -9.01 -11.10 3.09
C SER A 51 -9.20 -12.50 3.69
N LEU A 52 -9.09 -13.51 2.86
CA LEU A 52 -9.20 -14.89 3.32
C LEU A 52 -8.03 -15.27 4.22
N GLU A 53 -6.82 -14.88 3.84
CA GLU A 53 -5.62 -15.23 4.61
C GLU A 53 -5.60 -14.55 5.97
N LEU A 54 -6.05 -13.31 6.03
CA LEU A 54 -6.02 -12.55 7.27
C LEU A 54 -7.33 -12.63 8.07
N HIS A 55 -8.29 -13.40 7.57
CA HIS A 55 -9.59 -13.58 8.22
C HIS A 55 -10.30 -12.25 8.43
N CYS A 56 -10.21 -11.37 7.44
CA CYS A 56 -10.88 -10.08 7.43
C CYS A 56 -11.85 -10.01 6.26
N ASN A 57 -12.81 -9.08 6.30
CA ASN A 57 -13.67 -8.94 5.15
C ASN A 57 -13.00 -8.06 4.08
N VAL A 58 -13.50 -8.17 2.85
CA VAL A 58 -12.91 -7.47 1.70
C VAL A 58 -12.96 -5.96 1.89
N ALA A 59 -14.05 -5.46 2.47
CA ALA A 59 -14.20 -4.02 2.67
C ALA A 59 -13.10 -3.48 3.58
N LYS A 60 -12.74 -4.23 4.62
CA LYS A 60 -11.66 -3.80 5.52
C LYS A 60 -10.32 -3.76 4.79
N ILE A 61 -10.05 -4.79 3.97
CA ILE A 61 -8.80 -4.82 3.22
C ILE A 61 -8.72 -3.63 2.25
N LYS A 62 -9.81 -3.34 1.55
CA LYS A 62 -9.86 -2.21 0.64
C LYS A 62 -9.61 -0.89 1.38
N ALA A 63 -10.22 -0.73 2.56
CA ALA A 63 -10.07 0.49 3.34
C ALA A 63 -8.62 0.67 3.78
N GLN A 64 -7.97 -0.40 4.23
CA GLN A 64 -6.57 -0.32 4.65
C GLN A 64 -5.64 -0.02 3.49
N LEU A 65 -5.88 -0.64 2.34
CA LEU A 65 -5.07 -0.34 1.16
C LEU A 65 -5.26 1.10 0.70
N HIS A 66 -6.50 1.58 0.70
CA HIS A 66 -6.77 2.96 0.32
C HIS A 66 -6.03 3.94 1.22
N GLU A 67 -6.08 3.70 2.51
CA GLU A 67 -5.38 4.56 3.46
C GLU A 67 -3.87 4.49 3.27
N ALA A 68 -3.33 3.30 3.06
CA ALA A 68 -1.90 3.14 2.83
C ALA A 68 -1.46 3.89 1.57
N TYR A 69 -2.21 3.75 0.49
CA TYR A 69 -1.88 4.44 -0.74
C TYR A 69 -1.98 5.96 -0.58
N SER A 70 -2.97 6.43 0.17
CA SER A 70 -3.12 7.85 0.42
C SER A 70 -1.91 8.41 1.16
N ILE A 71 -1.44 7.69 2.17
CA ILE A 71 -0.26 8.11 2.93
C ILE A 71 0.98 8.11 2.04
N ILE A 72 1.14 7.05 1.25
CA ILE A 72 2.30 6.95 0.37
C ILE A 72 2.27 8.05 -0.70
N SER A 73 1.09 8.36 -1.22
CA SER A 73 0.95 9.45 -2.18
C SER A 73 1.45 10.77 -1.58
N LYS A 74 1.13 11.02 -0.32
CA LYS A 74 1.60 12.23 0.35
C LYS A 74 3.12 12.23 0.49
N VAL A 75 3.70 11.09 0.79
CA VAL A 75 5.16 10.97 0.90
C VAL A 75 5.81 11.27 -0.46
N ILE A 76 5.27 10.69 -1.52
CA ILE A 76 5.82 10.90 -2.86
C ILE A 76 5.73 12.37 -3.25
N MET A 77 4.59 12.99 -3.01
CA MET A 77 4.34 14.35 -3.49
C MET A 77 4.93 15.40 -2.57
N GLY A 78 4.92 15.17 -1.27
CA GLY A 78 5.37 16.15 -0.31
C GLY A 78 6.57 15.75 0.51
N GLY A 79 7.11 14.58 0.26
CA GLY A 79 8.13 13.99 1.12
C GLY A 79 9.44 14.75 1.16
N SER A 80 9.66 15.63 0.24
CA SER A 80 10.90 16.39 0.19
C SER A 80 10.95 17.48 1.25
N LYS A 81 9.92 17.67 1.94
CA LYS A 81 9.85 18.72 2.95
C LYS A 81 10.77 18.48 4.11
#